data_569e0f401d6f016919433292cece7c1a
#
_entry.id   569e0f401d6f016919433292cece7c1a
#
_cell.length_a   1.000
_cell.length_b   1.000
_cell.length_c   1.000
_cell.angle_alpha   90.00
_cell.angle_beta   90.00
_cell.angle_gamma   90.00
#
_symmetry.space_group_name_H-M   'P 1'
#
loop_
_entity.id
_entity.type
_entity.pdbx_description
1 polymer ?
#
loop_
_entity_poly.entity_id
_entity_poly.type
_entity_poly.pdbx_seq_one_letter_code
_entity_poly.pdbx_strand_id
1 'polypeptide(L)'
;MVTKRTFGKLSSGEEIQIFHLENKSGAYAEISQFGAILVKLCVPDREGKLTDVVLGYDDLAGYEVNGCFFGATIGRSGNRIADSRFMLDGQEITLTPNEGKNNLHSGPNGFEKKIWNAAEISEDKNAVIFSRISPDGENGFPGEFQVSVTYEMTENNELRIVYGGICDKTTVANMTNHSYFNLAGEGSGKAMDQYLTIHAEAYTPVGEGSIPLGENAPVEGTPMDFRIPHQIGDEIEDDFEQLKITGGYDHNYVTDYYNKASVREIARAWSEKTGIEMSVLSDCPCVQFYAANFVENEHGKNGHVYNQREAFCLETQVEPNAVNVEAFHSPILDAGERYYSETIYCFSVRK
;
A
#
# COMPACT_ATOMS: atom_id res chain seq x y z
N MET A 1 -22.71 -4.89 -5.33
CA MET A 1 -23.28 -3.85 -6.27
C MET A 1 -22.54 -2.55 -6.02
N VAL A 2 -22.13 -1.87 -7.10
CA VAL A 2 -21.45 -0.57 -6.97
C VAL A 2 -22.49 0.53 -6.78
N THR A 3 -22.31 1.35 -5.75
CA THR A 3 -23.05 2.60 -5.56
C THR A 3 -22.10 3.74 -5.29
N LYS A 4 -22.55 5.00 -5.47
CA LYS A 4 -21.73 6.17 -5.19
C LYS A 4 -22.54 7.25 -4.48
N ARG A 5 -21.85 8.06 -3.69
CA ARG A 5 -22.40 9.24 -3.02
C ARG A 5 -21.35 10.35 -2.98
N THR A 6 -21.79 11.56 -2.73
CA THR A 6 -20.86 12.66 -2.45
C THR A 6 -20.11 12.36 -1.14
N PHE A 7 -18.78 12.39 -1.18
CA PHE A 7 -17.91 12.25 0.00
C PHE A 7 -17.68 13.61 0.67
N GLY A 8 -17.56 14.66 -0.13
CA GLY A 8 -17.36 16.03 0.34
C GLY A 8 -16.91 16.95 -0.78
N LYS A 9 -16.44 18.14 -0.40
CA LYS A 9 -15.78 19.08 -1.29
C LYS A 9 -14.37 19.35 -0.80
N LEU A 10 -13.42 19.38 -1.73
CA LEU A 10 -12.06 19.81 -1.46
C LEU A 10 -12.03 21.32 -1.11
N SER A 11 -10.96 21.72 -0.45
CA SER A 11 -10.69 23.14 -0.16
C SER A 11 -10.64 24.01 -1.42
N SER A 12 -10.30 23.43 -2.57
CA SER A 12 -10.32 24.03 -3.92
C SER A 12 -11.72 24.15 -4.54
N GLY A 13 -12.73 23.47 -3.95
CA GLY A 13 -14.14 23.57 -4.30
C GLY A 13 -14.70 22.40 -5.12
N GLU A 14 -13.88 21.49 -5.60
CA GLU A 14 -14.32 20.30 -6.36
C GLU A 14 -15.07 19.33 -5.46
N GLU A 15 -16.21 18.83 -5.96
CA GLU A 15 -16.98 17.79 -5.31
C GLU A 15 -16.37 16.41 -5.60
N ILE A 16 -16.13 15.64 -4.54
CA ILE A 16 -15.53 14.31 -4.60
C ILE A 16 -16.58 13.24 -4.31
N GLN A 17 -16.59 12.19 -5.12
CA GLN A 17 -17.43 11.03 -4.94
C GLN A 17 -16.68 9.94 -4.17
N ILE A 18 -17.43 9.13 -3.39
CA ILE A 18 -16.96 7.88 -2.81
C ILE A 18 -17.78 6.73 -3.39
N PHE A 19 -17.11 5.65 -3.75
CA PHE A 19 -17.69 4.46 -4.36
C PHE A 19 -17.76 3.35 -3.33
N HIS A 20 -18.93 2.75 -3.18
CA HIS A 20 -19.19 1.65 -2.27
C HIS A 20 -19.38 0.37 -3.10
N LEU A 21 -18.52 -0.62 -2.85
CA LEU A 21 -18.49 -1.92 -3.51
C LEU A 21 -18.89 -2.98 -2.48
N GLU A 22 -20.09 -3.53 -2.57
CA GLU A 22 -20.62 -4.51 -1.62
C GLU A 22 -20.91 -5.84 -2.33
N ASN A 23 -20.45 -6.96 -1.76
CA ASN A 23 -20.73 -8.29 -2.24
C ASN A 23 -21.97 -8.89 -1.55
N LYS A 24 -22.40 -10.10 -1.95
CA LYS A 24 -23.62 -10.75 -1.40
C LYS A 24 -23.50 -11.17 0.06
N SER A 25 -22.30 -11.29 0.60
CA SER A 25 -22.10 -11.57 2.04
C SER A 25 -22.23 -10.33 2.91
N GLY A 26 -22.35 -9.13 2.30
CA GLY A 26 -22.36 -7.84 2.96
C GLY A 26 -20.98 -7.26 3.21
N ALA A 27 -19.89 -7.96 2.86
CA ALA A 27 -18.56 -7.40 2.92
C ALA A 27 -18.41 -6.29 1.86
N TYR A 28 -17.76 -5.16 2.23
CA TYR A 28 -17.68 -4.02 1.33
C TYR A 28 -16.38 -3.22 1.47
N ALA A 29 -16.06 -2.50 0.41
CA ALA A 29 -15.02 -1.48 0.38
C ALA A 29 -15.60 -0.13 -0.02
N GLU A 30 -15.10 0.96 0.56
CA GLU A 30 -15.38 2.33 0.13
C GLU A 30 -14.09 2.98 -0.40
N ILE A 31 -14.15 3.48 -1.64
CA ILE A 31 -12.99 4.08 -2.32
C ILE A 31 -13.32 5.52 -2.73
N SER A 32 -12.48 6.47 -2.33
CA SER A 32 -12.60 7.89 -2.69
C SER A 32 -12.08 8.16 -4.10
N GLN A 33 -12.75 9.02 -4.85
CA GLN A 33 -12.28 9.57 -6.11
C GLN A 33 -11.02 10.44 -5.94
N PHE A 34 -10.86 11.08 -4.81
CA PHE A 34 -9.62 11.78 -4.44
C PHE A 34 -8.58 10.76 -4.01
N GLY A 35 -7.45 10.72 -4.69
CA GLY A 35 -6.33 9.82 -4.43
C GLY A 35 -6.58 8.34 -4.77
N ALA A 36 -7.76 7.98 -5.28
CA ALA A 36 -8.21 6.60 -5.39
C ALA A 36 -7.98 5.84 -4.06
N ILE A 37 -8.33 6.49 -2.94
CA ILE A 37 -8.00 6.07 -1.58
C ILE A 37 -9.01 5.02 -1.08
N LEU A 38 -8.52 3.92 -0.52
CA LEU A 38 -9.33 2.97 0.25
C LEU A 38 -9.69 3.58 1.61
N VAL A 39 -10.94 3.99 1.77
CA VAL A 39 -11.45 4.66 2.97
C VAL A 39 -11.95 3.67 4.01
N LYS A 40 -12.65 2.62 3.58
CA LYS A 40 -13.18 1.55 4.43
C LYS A 40 -13.03 0.20 3.78
N LEU A 41 -12.84 -0.82 4.62
CA LEU A 41 -12.89 -2.21 4.22
C LEU A 41 -13.53 -3.02 5.34
N CYS A 42 -14.81 -3.34 5.15
CA CYS A 42 -15.59 -4.06 6.15
C CYS A 42 -15.77 -5.52 5.75
N VAL A 43 -15.33 -6.42 6.61
CA VAL A 43 -15.39 -7.87 6.39
C VAL A 43 -16.02 -8.56 7.62
N PRO A 44 -16.66 -9.74 7.45
CA PRO A 44 -17.27 -10.44 8.57
C PRO A 44 -16.21 -11.03 9.51
N ASP A 45 -16.41 -10.88 10.81
CA ASP A 45 -15.68 -11.57 11.86
C ASP A 45 -16.29 -12.97 12.15
N ARG A 46 -15.76 -13.69 13.17
CA ARG A 46 -16.25 -15.04 13.53
C ARG A 46 -17.68 -15.09 14.03
N GLU A 47 -18.25 -13.95 14.41
CA GLU A 47 -19.65 -13.82 14.83
C GLU A 47 -20.56 -13.36 13.66
N GLY A 48 -19.96 -13.12 12.49
CA GLY A 48 -20.64 -12.59 11.32
C GLY A 48 -20.87 -11.07 11.37
N LYS A 49 -20.29 -10.37 12.34
CA LYS A 49 -20.34 -8.91 12.42
C LYS A 49 -19.36 -8.31 11.42
N LEU A 50 -19.83 -7.32 10.66
CA LEU A 50 -18.94 -6.55 9.77
C LEU A 50 -18.03 -5.66 10.60
N THR A 51 -16.72 -5.83 10.39
CA THR A 51 -15.65 -5.11 11.09
C THR A 51 -14.82 -4.35 10.06
N ASP A 52 -14.71 -3.02 10.22
CA ASP A 52 -13.80 -2.20 9.40
C ASP A 52 -12.36 -2.51 9.83
N VAL A 53 -11.55 -3.00 8.91
CA VAL A 53 -10.19 -3.48 9.20
C VAL A 53 -9.10 -2.54 8.74
N VAL A 54 -9.43 -1.29 8.33
CA VAL A 54 -8.44 -0.29 7.89
C VAL A 54 -8.58 1.02 8.64
N LEU A 55 -7.45 1.64 8.98
CA LEU A 55 -7.43 2.99 9.52
C LEU A 55 -7.73 4.02 8.43
N GLY A 56 -8.16 5.21 8.82
CA GLY A 56 -8.48 6.32 7.92
C GLY A 56 -9.20 7.46 8.60
N TYR A 57 -9.87 8.30 7.82
CA TYR A 57 -10.64 9.45 8.31
C TYR A 57 -12.12 9.31 7.97
N ASP A 58 -12.99 9.99 8.73
CA ASP A 58 -14.44 10.01 8.48
C ASP A 58 -14.82 10.86 7.28
N ASP A 59 -14.02 11.86 6.96
CA ASP A 59 -14.34 12.87 5.95
C ASP A 59 -13.17 13.18 5.00
N LEU A 60 -13.49 13.89 3.93
CA LEU A 60 -12.54 14.27 2.89
C LEU A 60 -11.45 15.23 3.39
N ALA A 61 -11.74 16.06 4.40
CA ALA A 61 -10.78 17.03 4.92
C ALA A 61 -9.56 16.34 5.57
N GLY A 62 -9.78 15.21 6.25
CA GLY A 62 -8.69 14.37 6.75
C GLY A 62 -7.79 13.86 5.63
N TYR A 63 -8.39 13.45 4.50
CA TYR A 63 -7.62 12.94 3.35
C TYR A 63 -6.92 14.04 2.55
N GLU A 64 -7.37 15.29 2.58
CA GLU A 64 -6.61 16.41 2.00
C GLU A 64 -5.25 16.58 2.69
N VAL A 65 -5.18 16.36 4.01
CA VAL A 65 -3.94 16.38 4.79
C VAL A 65 -3.20 15.05 4.71
N ASN A 66 -3.81 13.97 5.15
CA ASN A 66 -3.36 12.57 5.13
C ASN A 66 -1.83 12.38 5.20
N GLY A 67 -1.23 12.87 6.27
CA GLY A 67 0.22 12.79 6.47
C GLY A 67 0.76 11.38 6.63
N CYS A 68 -0.13 10.44 7.03
CA CYS A 68 0.20 9.02 7.18
C CYS A 68 -0.07 8.19 5.91
N PHE A 69 -0.59 8.76 4.82
CA PHE A 69 -0.97 8.04 3.59
C PHE A 69 -2.05 6.98 3.78
N PHE A 70 -2.93 7.08 4.80
CA PHE A 70 -3.98 6.08 5.04
C PHE A 70 -4.75 5.73 3.77
N GLY A 71 -4.71 4.44 3.39
CA GLY A 71 -5.41 3.88 2.24
C GLY A 71 -4.98 4.37 0.87
N ALA A 72 -3.92 5.19 0.78
CA ALA A 72 -3.51 5.90 -0.41
C ALA A 72 -3.10 4.98 -1.57
N THR A 73 -3.51 5.31 -2.79
CA THR A 73 -2.88 4.80 -4.01
C THR A 73 -1.59 5.57 -4.25
N ILE A 74 -0.47 4.91 -4.11
CA ILE A 74 0.86 5.47 -4.25
C ILE A 74 1.38 5.30 -5.68
N GLY A 75 1.94 6.36 -6.24
CA GLY A 75 2.54 6.39 -7.58
C GLY A 75 3.10 7.77 -7.94
N ARG A 76 4.00 7.80 -8.99
CA ARG A 76 4.42 6.68 -9.88
C ARG A 76 5.24 5.61 -9.19
N SER A 77 6.06 5.98 -8.18
CA SER A 77 6.93 5.08 -7.42
C SER A 77 6.60 5.12 -5.95
N GLY A 78 6.26 3.97 -5.39
CA GLY A 78 6.18 3.76 -3.95
C GLY A 78 7.55 3.78 -3.31
N ASN A 79 7.56 3.93 -1.99
CA ASN A 79 8.73 3.95 -1.14
C ASN A 79 9.77 5.02 -1.54
N ARG A 80 11.04 4.86 -1.17
CA ARG A 80 12.09 5.89 -1.26
C ARG A 80 12.94 5.78 -2.52
N ILE A 81 13.32 6.95 -3.06
CA ILE A 81 14.39 7.11 -4.04
C ILE A 81 15.45 8.05 -3.41
N ALA A 82 16.65 7.53 -3.22
CA ALA A 82 17.75 8.22 -2.56
C ALA A 82 18.13 9.52 -3.28
N ASP A 83 18.44 10.56 -2.52
CA ASP A 83 18.86 11.89 -3.01
C ASP A 83 17.89 12.50 -4.06
N SER A 84 16.67 11.99 -4.15
CA SER A 84 15.64 12.39 -5.13
C SER A 84 16.14 12.37 -6.58
N ARG A 85 17.02 11.43 -6.94
CA ARG A 85 17.61 11.35 -8.29
C ARG A 85 17.95 9.93 -8.70
N PHE A 86 18.04 9.72 -10.00
CA PHE A 86 18.53 8.49 -10.61
C PHE A 86 18.99 8.74 -12.05
N MET A 87 19.75 7.79 -12.60
CA MET A 87 20.15 7.80 -14.00
C MET A 87 19.14 7.03 -14.86
N LEU A 88 18.68 7.62 -15.96
CA LEU A 88 17.80 6.99 -16.94
C LEU A 88 18.28 7.35 -18.34
N ASP A 89 18.56 6.36 -19.17
CA ASP A 89 19.07 6.54 -20.55
C ASP A 89 20.29 7.49 -20.64
N GLY A 90 21.19 7.42 -19.65
CA GLY A 90 22.40 8.25 -19.57
C GLY A 90 22.16 9.71 -19.13
N GLN A 91 20.93 10.04 -18.73
CA GLN A 91 20.58 11.35 -18.20
C GLN A 91 20.25 11.26 -16.70
N GLU A 92 20.68 12.27 -15.93
CA GLU A 92 20.25 12.37 -14.53
C GLU A 92 18.83 12.95 -14.47
N ILE A 93 17.93 12.19 -13.85
CA ILE A 93 16.57 12.60 -13.54
C ILE A 93 16.52 13.07 -12.09
N THR A 94 16.01 14.26 -11.86
CA THR A 94 15.83 14.84 -10.52
C THR A 94 14.35 14.91 -10.18
N LEU A 95 13.98 14.31 -9.04
CA LEU A 95 12.64 14.33 -8.50
C LEU A 95 12.46 15.46 -7.46
N THR A 96 11.22 15.75 -7.11
CA THR A 96 10.92 16.67 -6.01
C THR A 96 11.14 15.97 -4.66
N PRO A 97 12.05 16.44 -3.80
CA PRO A 97 12.25 15.86 -2.47
C PRO A 97 11.09 16.20 -1.53
N ASN A 98 10.76 15.29 -0.62
CA ASN A 98 9.72 15.50 0.40
C ASN A 98 10.05 14.83 1.75
N GLU A 99 11.16 14.09 1.82
CA GLU A 99 11.67 13.51 3.05
C GLU A 99 13.18 13.80 3.17
N GLY A 100 13.51 14.96 3.74
CA GLY A 100 14.89 15.47 3.73
C GLY A 100 15.36 15.68 2.30
N LYS A 101 16.42 14.93 1.89
CA LYS A 101 16.93 14.93 0.51
C LYS A 101 16.31 13.86 -0.38
N ASN A 102 15.55 12.94 0.19
CA ASN A 102 14.97 11.81 -0.52
C ASN A 102 13.59 12.13 -1.09
N ASN A 103 13.20 11.38 -2.11
CA ASN A 103 11.83 11.34 -2.60
C ASN A 103 11.12 10.12 -1.97
N LEU A 104 10.03 10.34 -1.27
CA LEU A 104 9.15 9.33 -0.69
C LEU A 104 7.81 9.36 -1.39
N HIS A 105 7.31 8.20 -1.84
CA HIS A 105 5.99 8.03 -2.44
C HIS A 105 5.70 9.00 -3.59
N SER A 106 6.71 9.28 -4.43
CA SER A 106 6.65 10.18 -5.58
C SER A 106 6.56 11.68 -5.25
N GLY A 107 6.82 12.06 -4.00
CA GLY A 107 6.96 13.47 -3.61
C GLY A 107 5.70 14.10 -3.02
N PRO A 108 5.70 15.45 -2.83
CA PRO A 108 4.72 16.12 -1.98
C PRO A 108 3.30 16.18 -2.55
N ASN A 109 3.12 15.87 -3.82
CA ASN A 109 1.83 15.86 -4.53
C ASN A 109 1.74 14.61 -5.41
N GLY A 110 1.91 13.44 -4.81
CA GLY A 110 1.77 12.15 -5.46
C GLY A 110 0.35 11.84 -5.90
N PHE A 111 0.13 10.59 -6.29
CA PHE A 111 -1.17 10.15 -6.82
C PHE A 111 -2.30 10.24 -5.80
N GLU A 112 -1.99 10.16 -4.52
CA GLU A 112 -2.92 10.28 -3.39
C GLU A 112 -3.52 11.69 -3.21
N LYS A 113 -2.92 12.71 -3.83
CA LYS A 113 -3.37 14.11 -3.82
C LYS A 113 -4.06 14.54 -5.11
N LYS A 114 -4.45 13.60 -5.96
CA LYS A 114 -5.04 13.89 -7.27
C LYS A 114 -6.51 13.45 -7.32
N ILE A 115 -7.29 14.18 -8.10
CA ILE A 115 -8.64 13.75 -8.46
C ILE A 115 -8.52 12.79 -9.65
N TRP A 116 -9.12 11.62 -9.52
CA TRP A 116 -9.15 10.60 -10.57
C TRP A 116 -10.49 10.60 -11.28
N ASN A 117 -10.49 10.30 -12.57
CA ASN A 117 -11.73 9.97 -13.27
C ASN A 117 -12.15 8.56 -12.85
N ALA A 118 -13.42 8.42 -12.47
CA ALA A 118 -13.94 7.14 -12.00
C ALA A 118 -15.07 6.65 -12.92
N ALA A 119 -15.05 5.35 -13.24
CA ALA A 119 -16.09 4.67 -13.99
C ALA A 119 -16.34 3.27 -13.40
N GLU A 120 -17.61 2.86 -13.35
CA GLU A 120 -17.97 1.47 -13.08
C GLU A 120 -17.55 0.59 -14.26
N ILE A 121 -16.99 -0.60 -13.97
CA ILE A 121 -16.46 -1.46 -15.05
C ILE A 121 -17.59 -2.22 -15.75
N SER A 122 -18.52 -2.79 -15.01
CA SER A 122 -19.73 -3.44 -15.53
C SER A 122 -20.71 -3.76 -14.39
N GLU A 123 -21.98 -3.99 -14.75
CA GLU A 123 -23.01 -4.46 -13.78
C GLU A 123 -22.69 -5.85 -13.21
N ASP A 124 -21.95 -6.68 -13.96
CA ASP A 124 -21.58 -8.05 -13.57
C ASP A 124 -20.35 -8.10 -12.65
N LYS A 125 -19.57 -7.03 -12.59
CA LYS A 125 -18.40 -6.93 -11.72
C LYS A 125 -18.62 -5.85 -10.69
N ASN A 126 -18.46 -6.20 -9.44
CA ASN A 126 -18.50 -5.28 -8.31
C ASN A 126 -17.17 -4.51 -8.23
N ALA A 127 -16.93 -3.65 -9.23
CA ALA A 127 -15.64 -3.02 -9.47
C ALA A 127 -15.77 -1.59 -10.01
N VAL A 128 -14.80 -0.75 -9.64
CA VAL A 128 -14.62 0.62 -10.12
C VAL A 128 -13.21 0.80 -10.64
N ILE A 129 -13.06 1.47 -11.78
CA ILE A 129 -11.76 1.89 -12.32
C ILE A 129 -11.59 3.39 -12.09
N PHE A 130 -10.46 3.75 -11.52
CA PHE A 130 -9.97 5.12 -11.42
C PHE A 130 -8.86 5.32 -12.44
N SER A 131 -8.93 6.39 -13.22
CA SER A 131 -7.93 6.67 -14.26
C SER A 131 -7.52 8.14 -14.24
N ARG A 132 -6.29 8.41 -14.61
CA ARG A 132 -5.77 9.75 -14.81
C ARG A 132 -4.62 9.78 -15.81
N ILE A 133 -4.33 10.97 -16.30
CA ILE A 133 -3.09 11.26 -17.02
C ILE A 133 -2.15 11.96 -16.02
N SER A 134 -0.98 11.37 -15.79
CA SER A 134 0.14 11.99 -15.09
C SER A 134 1.01 12.64 -16.15
N PRO A 135 1.07 13.99 -16.24
CA PRO A 135 1.77 14.66 -17.32
C PRO A 135 3.29 14.47 -17.26
N ASP A 136 3.96 14.65 -18.40
CA ASP A 136 5.44 14.66 -18.47
C ASP A 136 6.03 15.65 -17.45
N GLY A 137 6.97 15.19 -16.64
CA GLY A 137 7.61 15.99 -15.60
C GLY A 137 6.84 16.13 -14.29
N GLU A 138 5.70 15.47 -14.10
CA GLU A 138 5.00 15.47 -12.79
C GLU A 138 5.92 14.92 -11.70
N ASN A 139 6.16 15.73 -10.65
CA ASN A 139 7.15 15.48 -9.58
C ASN A 139 8.57 15.14 -10.06
N GLY A 140 8.90 15.46 -11.32
CA GLY A 140 10.20 15.19 -11.96
C GLY A 140 10.24 13.90 -12.79
N PHE A 141 9.22 13.06 -12.76
CA PHE A 141 9.19 11.82 -13.55
C PHE A 141 8.98 12.09 -15.05
N PRO A 142 9.78 11.48 -15.95
CA PRO A 142 9.65 11.67 -17.38
C PRO A 142 8.43 10.95 -17.97
N GLY A 143 7.90 11.51 -19.05
CA GLY A 143 6.85 10.97 -19.88
C GLY A 143 5.42 11.25 -19.40
N GLU A 144 4.47 11.31 -20.34
CA GLU A 144 3.05 11.29 -20.04
C GLU A 144 2.61 9.87 -19.72
N PHE A 145 2.18 9.62 -18.50
CA PHE A 145 1.76 8.31 -18.03
C PHE A 145 0.24 8.24 -17.89
N GLN A 146 -0.39 7.50 -18.80
CA GLN A 146 -1.81 7.17 -18.71
C GLN A 146 -1.96 6.00 -17.75
N VAL A 147 -2.51 6.25 -16.57
CA VAL A 147 -2.52 5.30 -15.46
C VAL A 147 -3.94 5.03 -14.97
N SER A 148 -4.15 3.80 -14.53
CA SER A 148 -5.40 3.38 -13.90
C SER A 148 -5.15 2.51 -12.68
N VAL A 149 -6.10 2.53 -11.74
CA VAL A 149 -6.24 1.57 -10.66
C VAL A 149 -7.68 1.06 -10.61
N THR A 150 -7.83 -0.25 -10.56
CA THR A 150 -9.12 -0.92 -10.46
C THR A 150 -9.26 -1.53 -9.09
N TYR A 151 -10.38 -1.23 -8.41
CA TYR A 151 -10.78 -1.90 -7.18
C TYR A 151 -11.98 -2.81 -7.48
N GLU A 152 -11.89 -4.06 -7.08
CA GLU A 152 -12.96 -5.05 -7.20
C GLU A 152 -13.18 -5.75 -5.84
N MET A 153 -14.41 -5.76 -5.35
CA MET A 153 -14.81 -6.54 -4.19
C MET A 153 -15.48 -7.81 -4.67
N THR A 154 -14.81 -8.96 -4.55
CA THR A 154 -15.29 -10.22 -5.07
C THR A 154 -16.32 -10.88 -4.15
N GLU A 155 -17.05 -11.87 -4.67
CA GLU A 155 -18.00 -12.67 -3.88
C GLU A 155 -17.33 -13.59 -2.83
N ASN A 156 -16.00 -13.73 -2.90
CA ASN A 156 -15.17 -14.51 -1.97
C ASN A 156 -14.58 -13.67 -0.84
N ASN A 157 -15.05 -12.42 -0.62
CA ASN A 157 -14.49 -11.46 0.31
C ASN A 157 -13.02 -11.10 0.00
N GLU A 158 -12.72 -10.90 -1.28
CA GLU A 158 -11.42 -10.45 -1.74
C GLU A 158 -11.50 -9.01 -2.20
N LEU A 159 -10.63 -8.14 -1.71
CA LEU A 159 -10.37 -6.84 -2.31
C LEU A 159 -9.22 -6.97 -3.28
N ARG A 160 -9.52 -6.92 -4.55
CA ARG A 160 -8.57 -6.99 -5.65
C ARG A 160 -8.23 -5.58 -6.13
N ILE A 161 -6.93 -5.26 -6.18
CA ILE A 161 -6.42 -3.98 -6.67
C ILE A 161 -5.52 -4.27 -7.87
N VAL A 162 -5.87 -3.72 -9.03
CA VAL A 162 -5.10 -3.88 -10.28
C VAL A 162 -4.63 -2.52 -10.75
N TYR A 163 -3.33 -2.39 -10.91
CA TYR A 163 -2.68 -1.21 -11.48
C TYR A 163 -2.36 -1.45 -12.94
N GLY A 164 -2.63 -0.47 -13.78
CA GLY A 164 -2.31 -0.52 -15.21
C GLY A 164 -1.89 0.84 -15.73
N GLY A 165 -1.09 0.84 -16.79
CA GLY A 165 -0.70 2.09 -17.43
C GLY A 165 0.17 1.91 -18.65
N ILE A 166 0.42 3.02 -19.34
CA ILE A 166 1.34 3.14 -20.47
C ILE A 166 1.95 4.53 -20.47
N CYS A 167 3.26 4.63 -20.70
CA CYS A 167 3.96 5.90 -20.76
C CYS A 167 4.53 6.12 -22.17
N ASP A 168 4.52 7.37 -22.64
CA ASP A 168 5.06 7.74 -23.94
C ASP A 168 6.61 7.85 -23.98
N LYS A 169 7.25 7.86 -22.80
CA LYS A 169 8.71 7.83 -22.62
C LYS A 169 9.08 6.75 -21.59
N THR A 170 10.33 6.31 -21.63
CA THR A 170 10.89 5.48 -20.55
C THR A 170 10.76 6.23 -19.23
N THR A 171 10.26 5.55 -18.19
CA THR A 171 9.96 6.16 -16.88
C THR A 171 10.13 5.12 -15.76
N VAL A 172 9.77 5.50 -14.53
CA VAL A 172 9.69 4.61 -13.38
C VAL A 172 8.22 4.36 -13.03
N ALA A 173 7.84 3.09 -12.82
CA ALA A 173 6.53 2.70 -12.36
C ALA A 173 6.64 1.58 -11.30
N ASN A 174 6.25 1.89 -10.07
CA ASN A 174 6.22 0.99 -8.92
C ASN A 174 5.06 1.41 -8.00
N MET A 175 3.83 1.08 -8.41
CA MET A 175 2.63 1.51 -7.69
C MET A 175 2.28 0.53 -6.57
N THR A 176 1.74 1.07 -5.48
CA THR A 176 1.27 0.29 -4.34
C THR A 176 0.05 0.94 -3.67
N ASN A 177 -0.53 0.25 -2.68
CA ASN A 177 -1.57 0.79 -1.80
C ASN A 177 -1.06 0.81 -0.35
N HIS A 178 -1.24 1.95 0.32
CA HIS A 178 -0.75 2.20 1.67
C HIS A 178 -1.88 2.03 2.71
N SER A 179 -2.57 0.90 2.68
CA SER A 179 -3.60 0.59 3.68
C SER A 179 -2.98 0.13 4.98
N TYR A 180 -3.47 0.70 6.09
CA TYR A 180 -3.11 0.34 7.45
C TYR A 180 -4.15 -0.62 7.99
N PHE A 181 -3.79 -1.89 8.15
CA PHE A 181 -4.67 -2.94 8.61
C PHE A 181 -4.64 -3.10 10.13
N ASN A 182 -5.83 -3.26 10.71
CA ASN A 182 -6.01 -3.78 12.06
C ASN A 182 -7.14 -4.83 12.01
N LEU A 183 -6.79 -6.11 12.03
CA LEU A 183 -7.75 -7.21 11.88
C LEU A 183 -8.60 -7.43 13.15
N ALA A 184 -8.28 -6.75 14.26
CA ALA A 184 -9.15 -6.67 15.42
C ALA A 184 -10.23 -5.58 15.29
N GLY A 185 -10.17 -4.79 14.21
CA GLY A 185 -11.05 -3.69 13.90
C GLY A 185 -10.39 -2.31 14.06
N GLU A 186 -10.81 -1.36 13.23
CA GLU A 186 -10.45 0.03 13.32
C GLU A 186 -10.78 0.57 14.73
N GLY A 187 -9.83 1.30 15.35
CA GLY A 187 -9.99 1.84 16.71
C GLY A 187 -9.90 0.81 17.84
N SER A 188 -9.55 -0.46 17.57
CA SER A 188 -9.41 -1.50 18.62
C SER A 188 -8.11 -1.41 19.43
N GLY A 189 -7.26 -0.42 19.17
CA GLY A 189 -5.95 -0.24 19.78
C GLY A 189 -4.84 -0.98 19.05
N LYS A 190 -3.79 -1.38 19.76
CA LYS A 190 -2.58 -1.96 19.17
C LYS A 190 -2.85 -3.25 18.40
N ALA A 191 -2.22 -3.36 17.22
CA ALA A 191 -2.28 -4.54 16.34
C ALA A 191 -1.13 -5.54 16.60
N MET A 192 -0.32 -5.31 17.62
CA MET A 192 0.92 -6.07 17.86
C MET A 192 0.69 -7.50 18.37
N ASP A 193 -0.51 -7.81 18.83
CA ASP A 193 -0.93 -9.18 19.20
C ASP A 193 -1.51 -9.97 18.02
N GLN A 194 -1.51 -9.39 16.83
CA GLN A 194 -1.89 -10.08 15.60
C GLN A 194 -0.72 -10.88 15.04
N TYR A 195 -1.03 -12.05 14.50
CA TYR A 195 -0.04 -12.94 13.91
C TYR A 195 0.25 -12.55 12.47
N LEU A 196 1.50 -12.72 12.05
CA LEU A 196 1.95 -12.47 10.69
C LEU A 196 2.83 -13.63 10.20
N THR A 197 2.71 -13.95 8.92
CA THR A 197 3.64 -14.77 8.16
C THR A 197 3.98 -14.05 6.88
N ILE A 198 5.25 -14.01 6.50
CA ILE A 198 5.72 -13.50 5.21
C ILE A 198 6.53 -14.60 4.52
N HIS A 199 6.15 -14.96 3.30
CA HIS A 199 6.85 -15.97 2.50
C HIS A 199 8.07 -15.36 1.83
N ALA A 200 9.14 -15.14 2.61
CA ALA A 200 10.37 -14.52 2.16
C ALA A 200 11.58 -15.07 2.90
N GLU A 201 12.61 -15.50 2.16
CA GLU A 201 13.90 -15.92 2.73
C GLU A 201 14.84 -14.73 2.99
N ALA A 202 14.51 -13.52 2.47
CA ALA A 202 15.34 -12.34 2.58
C ALA A 202 14.54 -11.07 2.77
N TYR A 203 15.16 -10.08 3.40
CA TYR A 203 14.67 -8.72 3.52
C TYR A 203 15.74 -7.74 3.01
N THR A 204 15.37 -6.49 2.78
CA THR A 204 16.27 -5.42 2.31
C THR A 204 16.69 -4.56 3.50
N PRO A 205 17.94 -4.67 4.02
CA PRO A 205 18.43 -3.84 5.10
C PRO A 205 18.56 -2.39 4.67
N VAL A 206 18.32 -1.49 5.63
CA VAL A 206 18.36 -0.04 5.43
C VAL A 206 19.42 0.64 6.30
N GLY A 207 19.90 1.77 5.83
CA GLY A 207 20.78 2.67 6.56
C GLY A 207 20.09 3.98 6.94
N GLU A 208 20.89 5.06 7.01
CA GLU A 208 20.39 6.40 7.33
C GLU A 208 19.26 6.83 6.38
N GLY A 209 18.20 7.39 6.95
CA GLY A 209 17.01 7.83 6.21
C GLY A 209 16.21 6.68 5.60
N SER A 210 16.33 5.47 6.15
CA SER A 210 15.66 4.25 5.67
C SER A 210 15.93 3.94 4.18
N ILE A 211 17.11 4.33 3.68
CA ILE A 211 17.55 4.02 2.33
C ILE A 211 18.21 2.63 2.33
N PRO A 212 17.84 1.73 1.38
CA PRO A 212 18.45 0.43 1.24
C PRO A 212 19.97 0.47 1.11
N LEU A 213 20.65 -0.50 1.75
CA LEU A 213 22.12 -0.65 1.66
C LEU A 213 22.60 -1.20 0.30
N GLY A 214 21.65 -1.58 -0.58
CA GLY A 214 21.97 -2.06 -1.93
C GLY A 214 22.10 -3.59 -2.04
N GLU A 215 21.73 -4.32 -1.00
CA GLU A 215 21.74 -5.77 -0.97
C GLU A 215 20.51 -6.31 -0.20
N ASN A 216 20.21 -7.59 -0.38
CA ASN A 216 19.22 -8.30 0.40
C ASN A 216 19.93 -9.23 1.40
N ALA A 217 19.45 -9.32 2.63
CA ALA A 217 19.98 -10.12 3.70
C ALA A 217 19.02 -11.25 4.10
N PRO A 218 19.52 -12.44 4.55
CA PRO A 218 18.65 -13.52 4.99
C PRO A 218 17.86 -13.12 6.25
N VAL A 219 16.62 -13.56 6.34
CA VAL A 219 15.80 -13.39 7.55
C VAL A 219 16.17 -14.37 8.65
N GLU A 220 16.72 -15.52 8.30
CA GLU A 220 17.00 -16.64 9.22
C GLU A 220 17.87 -16.23 10.41
N GLY A 221 17.37 -16.54 11.61
CA GLY A 221 18.07 -16.24 12.86
C GLY A 221 18.06 -14.77 13.27
N THR A 222 17.18 -13.97 12.68
CA THR A 222 16.99 -12.56 13.01
C THR A 222 15.53 -12.29 13.41
N PRO A 223 15.22 -11.17 14.09
CA PRO A 223 13.85 -10.74 14.35
C PRO A 223 13.02 -10.47 13.08
N MET A 224 13.64 -10.47 11.89
CA MET A 224 12.96 -10.29 10.62
C MET A 224 12.34 -11.60 10.09
N ASP A 225 12.47 -12.74 10.78
CA ASP A 225 12.04 -14.06 10.30
C ASP A 225 10.56 -14.34 10.54
N PHE A 226 9.71 -13.88 9.64
CA PHE A 226 8.26 -14.16 9.61
C PHE A 226 7.87 -15.39 8.78
N ARG A 227 8.81 -16.30 8.46
CA ARG A 227 8.49 -17.55 7.74
C ARG A 227 7.63 -18.50 8.58
N ILE A 228 7.76 -18.42 9.91
CA ILE A 228 6.92 -19.13 10.88
C ILE A 228 6.03 -18.11 11.58
N PRO A 229 4.70 -18.36 11.69
CA PRO A 229 3.78 -17.41 12.29
C PRO A 229 4.12 -17.09 13.74
N HIS A 230 4.24 -15.80 14.06
CA HIS A 230 4.32 -15.29 15.44
C HIS A 230 3.64 -13.91 15.50
N GLN A 231 3.45 -13.39 16.72
CA GLN A 231 2.83 -12.08 16.89
C GLN A 231 3.79 -10.98 16.44
N ILE A 232 3.25 -9.94 15.79
CA ILE A 232 4.05 -8.80 15.32
C ILE A 232 4.84 -8.15 16.46
N GLY A 233 4.30 -8.17 17.67
CA GLY A 233 4.92 -7.56 18.85
C GLY A 233 5.99 -8.40 19.53
N ASP A 234 6.17 -9.69 19.19
CA ASP A 234 7.03 -10.58 19.94
C ASP A 234 8.51 -10.12 19.95
N GLU A 235 9.03 -9.67 18.81
CA GLU A 235 10.44 -9.30 18.64
C GLU A 235 10.66 -7.85 18.18
N ILE A 236 9.60 -7.04 18.08
CA ILE A 236 9.66 -5.67 17.52
C ILE A 236 10.56 -4.72 18.33
N GLU A 237 10.81 -5.03 19.61
CA GLU A 237 11.66 -4.25 20.52
C GLU A 237 13.04 -4.88 20.73
N ASP A 238 13.39 -5.93 19.98
CA ASP A 238 14.66 -6.62 20.13
C ASP A 238 15.86 -5.72 19.86
N ASP A 239 16.98 -6.05 20.49
CA ASP A 239 18.27 -5.35 20.32
C ASP A 239 18.88 -5.67 18.93
N PHE A 240 18.15 -5.33 17.87
CA PHE A 240 18.55 -5.55 16.48
C PHE A 240 18.69 -4.19 15.76
N GLU A 241 19.81 -4.00 15.07
CA GLU A 241 20.16 -2.71 14.47
C GLU A 241 19.07 -2.18 13.52
N GLN A 242 18.51 -3.03 12.68
CA GLN A 242 17.49 -2.64 11.71
C GLN A 242 16.20 -2.15 12.40
N LEU A 243 15.74 -2.82 13.45
CA LEU A 243 14.58 -2.37 14.22
C LEU A 243 14.83 -1.04 14.93
N LYS A 244 16.07 -0.78 15.37
CA LYS A 244 16.44 0.53 15.98
C LYS A 244 16.45 1.67 14.98
N ILE A 245 16.95 1.42 13.76
CA ILE A 245 17.00 2.44 12.71
C ILE A 245 15.60 2.94 12.34
N THR A 246 14.62 2.04 12.27
CA THR A 246 13.26 2.31 11.80
C THR A 246 12.22 2.41 12.94
N GLY A 247 12.64 2.26 14.19
CA GLY A 247 11.76 2.31 15.36
C GLY A 247 10.77 1.13 15.44
N GLY A 248 11.10 -0.01 14.84
CA GLY A 248 10.28 -1.21 14.68
C GLY A 248 10.34 -1.72 13.24
N TYR A 249 9.41 -2.56 12.81
CA TYR A 249 9.38 -3.05 11.43
C TYR A 249 8.99 -1.92 10.45
N ASP A 250 9.83 -1.66 9.48
CA ASP A 250 9.62 -0.82 8.29
C ASP A 250 10.58 -1.28 7.19
N HIS A 251 10.40 -2.51 6.70
CA HIS A 251 11.36 -3.16 5.82
C HIS A 251 10.68 -3.85 4.65
N ASN A 252 11.39 -3.86 3.53
CA ASN A 252 11.02 -4.62 2.34
C ASN A 252 11.45 -6.07 2.48
N TYR A 253 10.55 -6.99 2.17
CA TYR A 253 10.79 -8.45 2.12
C TYR A 253 10.78 -8.92 0.66
N VAL A 254 11.78 -9.70 0.27
CA VAL A 254 11.88 -10.30 -1.06
C VAL A 254 11.16 -11.64 -1.04
N THR A 255 10.01 -11.68 -1.69
CA THR A 255 9.08 -12.82 -1.59
C THR A 255 9.52 -14.01 -2.43
N ASP A 256 9.30 -15.22 -1.89
CA ASP A 256 9.70 -16.47 -2.52
C ASP A 256 8.94 -16.75 -3.82
N TYR A 257 9.56 -17.57 -4.66
CA TYR A 257 8.94 -18.08 -5.88
C TYR A 257 8.43 -16.99 -6.84
N TYR A 258 9.08 -15.81 -6.83
CA TYR A 258 8.68 -14.72 -7.72
C TYR A 258 8.70 -15.17 -9.19
N ASN A 259 7.55 -14.96 -9.84
CA ASN A 259 7.38 -15.08 -11.26
C ASN A 259 6.40 -14.00 -11.72
N LYS A 260 6.88 -13.01 -12.47
CA LYS A 260 6.09 -11.85 -12.96
C LYS A 260 4.76 -12.25 -13.65
N ALA A 261 4.59 -13.48 -14.07
CA ALA A 261 3.38 -13.95 -14.75
C ALA A 261 2.32 -14.55 -13.81
N SER A 262 2.58 -14.63 -12.49
CA SER A 262 1.66 -15.32 -11.58
C SER A 262 1.47 -14.59 -10.26
N VAL A 263 0.20 -14.38 -9.90
CA VAL A 263 -0.21 -13.97 -8.56
C VAL A 263 -0.07 -15.16 -7.61
N ARG A 264 0.54 -14.95 -6.44
CA ARG A 264 0.77 -15.96 -5.41
C ARG A 264 0.59 -15.36 -4.02
N GLU A 265 0.29 -16.20 -3.03
CA GLU A 265 0.29 -15.75 -1.64
C GLU A 265 1.72 -15.39 -1.21
N ILE A 266 1.88 -14.19 -0.67
CA ILE A 266 3.17 -13.64 -0.22
C ILE A 266 3.20 -13.35 1.26
N ALA A 267 2.02 -13.14 1.88
CA ALA A 267 1.91 -12.93 3.32
C ALA A 267 0.52 -13.35 3.81
N ARG A 268 0.43 -13.62 5.12
CA ARG A 268 -0.82 -13.89 5.81
C ARG A 268 -0.80 -13.31 7.22
N ALA A 269 -1.90 -12.68 7.63
CA ALA A 269 -2.05 -12.16 8.98
C ALA A 269 -3.43 -12.53 9.56
N TRP A 270 -3.54 -12.61 10.89
CA TRP A 270 -4.83 -12.83 11.54
C TRP A 270 -4.88 -12.28 12.96
N SER A 271 -6.10 -12.01 13.41
CA SER A 271 -6.40 -11.63 14.79
C SER A 271 -7.17 -12.75 15.51
N GLU A 272 -6.67 -13.19 16.65
CA GLU A 272 -7.41 -14.13 17.51
C GLU A 272 -8.66 -13.51 18.14
N LYS A 273 -8.73 -12.17 18.26
CA LYS A 273 -9.89 -11.46 18.83
C LYS A 273 -11.13 -11.59 17.97
N THR A 274 -10.99 -11.37 16.68
CA THR A 274 -12.11 -11.38 15.71
C THR A 274 -12.19 -12.67 14.91
N GLY A 275 -11.11 -13.43 14.84
CA GLY A 275 -10.94 -14.54 13.91
C GLY A 275 -10.72 -14.12 12.46
N ILE A 276 -10.69 -12.83 12.14
CA ILE A 276 -10.42 -12.37 10.80
C ILE A 276 -8.99 -12.75 10.40
N GLU A 277 -8.87 -13.43 9.26
CA GLU A 277 -7.61 -13.78 8.60
C GLU A 277 -7.57 -13.09 7.24
N MET A 278 -6.41 -12.50 6.92
CA MET A 278 -6.12 -11.86 5.64
C MET A 278 -4.92 -12.55 5.00
N SER A 279 -5.11 -13.14 3.80
CA SER A 279 -4.01 -13.54 2.91
C SER A 279 -3.76 -12.44 1.91
N VAL A 280 -2.49 -12.13 1.66
CA VAL A 280 -2.05 -11.15 0.65
C VAL A 280 -1.44 -11.90 -0.52
N LEU A 281 -2.03 -11.72 -1.70
CA LEU A 281 -1.53 -12.32 -2.94
C LEU A 281 -1.07 -11.20 -3.88
N SER A 282 0.04 -11.42 -4.60
CA SER A 282 0.53 -10.46 -5.59
C SER A 282 1.41 -11.10 -6.65
N ASP A 283 1.54 -10.42 -7.79
CA ASP A 283 2.55 -10.67 -8.82
C ASP A 283 3.85 -9.85 -8.60
N CYS A 284 3.90 -9.00 -7.57
CA CYS A 284 5.10 -8.23 -7.22
C CYS A 284 6.19 -9.11 -6.57
N PRO A 285 7.49 -8.77 -6.76
CA PRO A 285 8.60 -9.52 -6.18
C PRO A 285 8.76 -9.30 -4.67
N CYS A 286 8.24 -8.20 -4.15
CA CYS A 286 8.48 -7.78 -2.77
C CYS A 286 7.22 -7.29 -2.09
N VAL A 287 7.30 -7.20 -0.75
CA VAL A 287 6.31 -6.54 0.10
C VAL A 287 7.00 -5.74 1.19
N GLN A 288 6.64 -4.46 1.34
CA GLN A 288 7.01 -3.67 2.51
C GLN A 288 6.10 -4.06 3.67
N PHE A 289 6.71 -4.44 4.79
CA PHE A 289 6.03 -4.60 6.06
C PHE A 289 6.36 -3.41 6.96
N TYR A 290 5.33 -2.64 7.33
CA TYR A 290 5.44 -1.46 8.18
C TYR A 290 4.48 -1.57 9.37
N ALA A 291 4.99 -1.47 10.59
CA ALA A 291 4.23 -1.66 11.82
C ALA A 291 3.66 -0.35 12.40
N ALA A 292 3.36 0.63 11.57
CA ALA A 292 2.79 1.94 11.95
C ALA A 292 3.59 2.65 13.06
N ASN A 293 4.93 2.62 12.97
CA ASN A 293 5.84 3.12 14.01
C ASN A 293 5.75 4.64 14.26
N PHE A 294 5.29 5.41 13.25
CA PHE A 294 5.30 6.88 13.26
C PHE A 294 3.91 7.52 13.29
N VAL A 295 2.85 6.73 13.51
CA VAL A 295 1.50 7.27 13.74
C VAL A 295 1.45 7.82 15.16
N GLU A 296 1.11 9.10 15.30
CA GLU A 296 1.06 9.77 16.61
C GLU A 296 -0.11 10.75 16.68
N ASN A 297 -1.01 10.52 17.63
CA ASN A 297 -2.14 11.40 17.92
C ASN A 297 -2.98 11.76 16.68
N GLU A 298 -3.17 10.81 15.77
CA GLU A 298 -3.89 11.02 14.51
C GLU A 298 -5.40 10.85 14.72
N HIS A 299 -6.17 11.92 14.51
CA HIS A 299 -7.62 11.91 14.67
C HIS A 299 -8.29 11.20 13.49
N GLY A 300 -8.68 9.96 13.71
CA GLY A 300 -9.23 9.05 12.70
C GLY A 300 -10.74 8.93 12.69
N LYS A 301 -11.22 7.75 12.24
CA LYS A 301 -12.63 7.42 12.12
C LYS A 301 -13.33 7.30 13.48
N ASN A 302 -14.64 7.56 13.49
CA ASN A 302 -15.53 7.32 14.65
C ASN A 302 -15.06 8.03 15.93
N GLY A 303 -14.26 9.09 15.80
CA GLY A 303 -13.68 9.81 16.94
C GLY A 303 -12.52 9.10 17.64
N HIS A 304 -11.99 8.01 17.05
CA HIS A 304 -10.78 7.35 17.54
C HIS A 304 -9.55 8.23 17.29
N VAL A 305 -8.56 8.09 18.15
CA VAL A 305 -7.25 8.73 17.99
C VAL A 305 -6.22 7.62 17.83
N TYR A 306 -5.61 7.55 16.65
CA TYR A 306 -4.63 6.52 16.32
C TYR A 306 -3.25 6.90 16.82
N ASN A 307 -2.54 5.90 17.32
CA ASN A 307 -1.19 6.02 17.82
C ASN A 307 -0.28 4.93 17.27
N GLN A 308 0.97 4.98 17.63
CA GLN A 308 2.00 4.03 17.25
C GLN A 308 1.54 2.58 17.41
N ARG A 309 1.73 1.76 16.37
CA ARG A 309 1.50 0.32 16.36
C ARG A 309 0.02 -0.11 16.50
N GLU A 310 -0.90 0.77 16.14
CA GLU A 310 -2.32 0.43 16.10
C GLU A 310 -2.76 -0.18 14.77
N ALA A 311 -1.82 -0.36 13.84
CA ALA A 311 -2.03 -1.04 12.57
C ALA A 311 -0.71 -1.56 12.00
N PHE A 312 -0.80 -2.22 10.83
CA PHE A 312 0.35 -2.57 10.00
C PHE A 312 0.00 -2.42 8.51
N CYS A 313 1.03 -2.19 7.68
CA CYS A 313 0.90 -2.13 6.22
C CYS A 313 1.61 -3.32 5.58
N LEU A 314 1.06 -3.82 4.47
CA LEU A 314 1.68 -4.80 3.57
C LEU A 314 1.55 -4.25 2.15
N GLU A 315 2.60 -3.55 1.70
CA GLU A 315 2.63 -2.81 0.44
C GLU A 315 3.43 -3.58 -0.60
N THR A 316 2.76 -4.10 -1.61
CA THR A 316 3.41 -4.87 -2.69
C THR A 316 4.15 -3.95 -3.64
N GLN A 317 5.41 -4.28 -3.98
CA GLN A 317 6.30 -3.38 -4.69
C GLN A 317 7.52 -4.13 -5.29
N VAL A 318 8.42 -3.41 -5.97
CA VAL A 318 9.83 -3.78 -6.08
C VAL A 318 10.60 -3.15 -4.92
N GLU A 319 11.86 -3.54 -4.71
CA GLU A 319 12.67 -3.03 -3.60
C GLU A 319 12.72 -1.48 -3.62
N PRO A 320 12.70 -0.82 -2.46
CA PRO A 320 12.91 0.63 -2.39
C PRO A 320 14.24 1.03 -3.04
N ASN A 321 14.29 2.19 -3.68
CA ASN A 321 15.47 2.71 -4.37
C ASN A 321 16.00 1.81 -5.52
N ALA A 322 15.22 0.84 -6.00
CA ALA A 322 15.64 -0.13 -7.02
C ALA A 322 16.12 0.54 -8.32
N VAL A 323 15.63 1.72 -8.65
CA VAL A 323 16.10 2.49 -9.82
C VAL A 323 17.60 2.85 -9.74
N ASN A 324 18.19 2.86 -8.54
CA ASN A 324 19.60 3.15 -8.27
C ASN A 324 20.44 1.91 -7.92
N VAL A 325 19.83 0.71 -7.89
CA VAL A 325 20.51 -0.52 -7.45
C VAL A 325 20.32 -1.62 -8.49
N GLU A 326 21.34 -1.90 -9.27
CA GLU A 326 21.29 -2.87 -10.40
C GLU A 326 20.90 -4.30 -9.95
N ALA A 327 21.23 -4.67 -8.72
CA ALA A 327 20.93 -5.99 -8.16
C ALA A 327 19.45 -6.20 -7.80
N PHE A 328 18.65 -5.14 -7.75
CA PHE A 328 17.24 -5.15 -7.39
C PHE A 328 16.35 -5.33 -8.64
N HIS A 329 15.08 -5.67 -8.40
CA HIS A 329 14.11 -5.76 -9.48
C HIS A 329 13.86 -4.38 -10.09
N SER A 330 14.01 -4.27 -11.41
CA SER A 330 13.91 -2.98 -12.09
C SER A 330 12.49 -2.39 -12.06
N PRO A 331 12.31 -1.14 -11.63
CA PRO A 331 11.05 -0.40 -11.74
C PRO A 331 10.92 0.33 -13.07
N ILE A 332 11.86 0.18 -14.00
CA ILE A 332 11.85 0.88 -15.29
C ILE A 332 10.73 0.33 -16.16
N LEU A 333 9.96 1.24 -16.72
CA LEU A 333 8.92 1.00 -17.71
C LEU A 333 9.36 1.66 -19.02
N ASP A 334 9.61 0.86 -20.05
CA ASP A 334 10.01 1.35 -21.36
C ASP A 334 8.87 2.11 -22.07
N ALA A 335 9.24 3.06 -22.94
CA ALA A 335 8.28 3.82 -23.74
C ALA A 335 7.34 2.91 -24.53
N GLY A 336 6.03 3.05 -24.32
CA GLY A 336 5.00 2.23 -24.96
C GLY A 336 4.81 0.83 -24.35
N GLU A 337 5.60 0.44 -23.35
CA GLU A 337 5.37 -0.79 -22.60
C GLU A 337 4.14 -0.63 -21.70
N ARG A 338 3.43 -1.75 -21.46
CA ARG A 338 2.30 -1.77 -20.53
C ARG A 338 2.78 -2.08 -19.12
N TYR A 339 2.52 -1.17 -18.21
CA TYR A 339 2.60 -1.43 -16.77
C TYR A 339 1.41 -2.27 -16.33
N TYR A 340 1.67 -3.30 -15.55
CA TYR A 340 0.65 -4.11 -14.87
C TYR A 340 1.20 -4.60 -13.54
N SER A 341 0.39 -4.53 -12.51
CA SER A 341 0.65 -5.12 -11.20
C SER A 341 -0.67 -5.39 -10.50
N GLU A 342 -0.71 -6.45 -9.68
CA GLU A 342 -1.93 -6.89 -9.01
C GLU A 342 -1.66 -7.27 -7.56
N THR A 343 -2.56 -6.82 -6.67
CA THR A 343 -2.58 -7.22 -5.26
C THR A 343 -3.99 -7.62 -4.88
N ILE A 344 -4.13 -8.72 -4.14
CA ILE A 344 -5.41 -9.23 -3.66
C ILE A 344 -5.30 -9.45 -2.15
N TYR A 345 -6.17 -8.77 -1.40
CA TYR A 345 -6.38 -9.02 0.03
C TYR A 345 -7.58 -9.94 0.19
N CYS A 346 -7.34 -11.20 0.55
CA CYS A 346 -8.37 -12.24 0.70
C CYS A 346 -8.73 -12.41 2.16
N PHE A 347 -10.00 -12.25 2.51
CA PHE A 347 -10.47 -12.34 3.89
C PHE A 347 -11.24 -13.62 4.14
N SER A 348 -10.89 -14.28 5.24
CA SER A 348 -11.55 -15.47 5.76
C SER A 348 -11.69 -15.39 7.27
N VAL A 349 -12.36 -16.38 7.86
CA VAL A 349 -12.56 -16.46 9.31
C VAL A 349 -11.96 -17.75 9.84
N ARG A 350 -10.98 -17.60 10.76
CA ARG A 350 -10.45 -18.73 11.55
C ARG A 350 -11.48 -19.15 12.60
N LYS A 351 -11.70 -20.45 12.71
CA LYS A 351 -12.64 -21.06 13.69
C LYS A 351 -11.98 -21.23 15.06
#